data_8bcfdadb5af80560595f831e16c4aa90
#
_entry.id   8bcfdadb5af80560595f831e16c4aa90
#
_cell.length_a   1.000
_cell.length_b   1.000
_cell.length_c   1.000
_cell.angle_alpha   90.00
_cell.angle_beta   90.00
_cell.angle_gamma   90.00
#
_symmetry.space_group_name_H-M   'P 1'
#
loop_
_entity.id
_entity.type
_entity.pdbx_description
1 polymer ?
#
loop_
_entity_poly.entity_id
_entity_poly.type
_entity_poly.pdbx_seq_one_letter_code
_entity_poly.pdbx_strand_id
1 'polypeptide(L)'
;MQPAISAPMNAHDFTFDNIDGGALPLSQYAGRPILLVNTASLCGFTRQYAALQEVWMRFRDRGLVVLGVPSDDFGGQEYDTSEQIKSFCEVNYGIDFPMTEAVGIRGDDAHPYYQWVAQQGMMKLPRWNFHKHLIDGDGNLVDWFASTTPPNSPKVIRAIEDLLR
;
A
#
# COMPACT_ATOMS: atom_id res chain seq x y z
N MET A 1 -7.64 -11.10 -36.80
CA MET A 1 -6.45 -10.35 -36.34
C MET A 1 -6.26 -10.63 -34.86
N GLN A 2 -5.09 -11.09 -34.47
CA GLN A 2 -4.82 -11.29 -33.06
C GLN A 2 -4.67 -9.93 -32.36
N PRO A 3 -5.20 -9.80 -31.13
CA PRO A 3 -4.90 -8.61 -30.35
C PRO A 3 -3.40 -8.52 -30.09
N ALA A 4 -2.91 -7.32 -30.05
CA ALA A 4 -1.52 -7.09 -29.71
C ALA A 4 -1.22 -7.71 -28.34
N ILE A 5 -0.06 -8.35 -28.19
CA ILE A 5 0.39 -8.84 -26.89
C ILE A 5 0.61 -7.61 -26.02
N SER A 6 -0.16 -7.50 -24.94
CA SER A 6 0.05 -6.42 -23.99
C SER A 6 1.43 -6.56 -23.35
N ALA A 7 2.10 -5.44 -23.09
CA ALA A 7 3.31 -5.42 -22.27
C ALA A 7 3.00 -6.10 -20.91
N PRO A 8 4.00 -6.72 -20.25
CA PRO A 8 3.81 -7.26 -18.90
C PRO A 8 3.21 -6.19 -17.99
N MET A 9 2.19 -6.55 -17.23
CA MET A 9 1.56 -5.63 -16.27
C MET A 9 2.55 -5.27 -15.16
N ASN A 10 2.46 -4.05 -14.70
CA ASN A 10 3.16 -3.58 -13.52
C ASN A 10 2.17 -2.83 -12.63
N ALA A 11 2.64 -2.36 -11.48
CA ALA A 11 1.78 -1.70 -10.51
C ALA A 11 1.08 -0.45 -11.08
N HIS A 12 1.69 0.25 -12.03
CA HIS A 12 1.11 1.46 -12.62
C HIS A 12 -0.14 1.19 -13.47
N ASP A 13 -0.42 -0.06 -13.81
CA ASP A 13 -1.63 -0.42 -14.56
C ASP A 13 -2.88 -0.49 -13.69
N PHE A 14 -2.76 -0.32 -12.37
CA PHE A 14 -3.87 -0.46 -11.44
C PHE A 14 -4.31 0.88 -10.87
N THR A 15 -5.64 0.98 -10.64
CA THR A 15 -6.27 2.18 -10.09
C THR A 15 -7.07 1.79 -8.86
N PHE A 16 -6.84 2.50 -7.76
CA PHE A 16 -7.67 2.42 -6.56
C PHE A 16 -8.69 3.57 -6.57
N ASP A 17 -9.61 3.55 -5.61
CA ASP A 17 -10.44 4.70 -5.30
C ASP A 17 -9.82 5.45 -4.13
N ASN A 18 -9.72 6.78 -4.26
CA ASN A 18 -9.18 7.62 -3.20
C ASN A 18 -10.16 7.66 -2.02
N ILE A 19 -9.65 7.60 -0.80
CA ILE A 19 -10.49 7.66 0.41
C ILE A 19 -11.33 8.95 0.47
N ASP A 20 -10.87 10.01 -0.16
CA ASP A 20 -11.56 11.30 -0.26
C ASP A 20 -12.50 11.40 -1.47
N GLY A 21 -12.62 10.33 -2.25
CA GLY A 21 -13.40 10.28 -3.47
C GLY A 21 -12.55 10.44 -4.73
N GLY A 22 -13.05 9.90 -5.84
CA GLY A 22 -12.35 9.95 -7.12
C GLY A 22 -11.33 8.83 -7.29
N ALA A 23 -10.77 8.74 -8.49
CA ALA A 23 -9.80 7.72 -8.85
C ALA A 23 -8.41 8.05 -8.31
N LEU A 24 -7.67 7.00 -7.96
CA LEU A 24 -6.27 7.07 -7.56
C LEU A 24 -5.48 6.06 -8.38
N PRO A 25 -5.12 6.42 -9.63
CA PRO A 25 -4.30 5.53 -10.45
C PRO A 25 -2.86 5.53 -9.93
N LEU A 26 -2.26 4.34 -9.80
CA LEU A 26 -0.88 4.26 -9.35
C LEU A 26 0.10 4.89 -10.35
N SER A 27 -0.29 5.02 -11.62
CA SER A 27 0.50 5.71 -12.64
C SER A 27 0.77 7.18 -12.32
N GLN A 28 -0.06 7.81 -11.49
CA GLN A 28 0.22 9.20 -11.07
C GLN A 28 1.51 9.34 -10.26
N TYR A 29 2.01 8.23 -9.73
CA TYR A 29 3.26 8.18 -8.96
C TYR A 29 4.45 7.67 -9.81
N ALA A 30 4.30 7.57 -11.13
CA ALA A 30 5.39 7.14 -12.01
C ALA A 30 6.66 7.95 -11.75
N GLY A 31 7.81 7.27 -11.66
CA GLY A 31 9.10 7.87 -11.31
C GLY A 31 9.35 7.99 -9.81
N ARG A 32 8.38 7.63 -8.98
CA ARG A 32 8.50 7.70 -7.51
C ARG A 32 8.28 6.32 -6.90
N PRO A 33 9.15 5.88 -5.97
CA PRO A 33 8.90 4.63 -5.25
C PRO A 33 7.65 4.74 -4.37
N ILE A 34 6.96 3.61 -4.20
CA ILE A 34 5.75 3.53 -3.37
C ILE A 34 5.95 2.46 -2.29
N LEU A 35 5.74 2.83 -1.04
CA LEU A 35 5.55 1.88 0.05
C LEU A 35 4.04 1.72 0.25
N LEU A 36 3.49 0.62 -0.28
CA LEU A 36 2.07 0.31 -0.25
C LEU A 36 1.80 -0.67 0.89
N VAL A 37 0.91 -0.29 1.79
CA VAL A 37 0.66 -1.05 3.02
C VAL A 37 -0.83 -1.28 3.19
N ASN A 38 -1.25 -2.54 3.34
CA ASN A 38 -2.63 -2.85 3.70
C ASN A 38 -2.84 -2.58 5.20
N THR A 39 -3.82 -1.78 5.52
CA THR A 39 -4.00 -1.22 6.86
C THR A 39 -5.32 -1.63 7.49
N ALA A 40 -5.39 -1.50 8.83
CA ALA A 40 -6.61 -1.72 9.60
C ALA A 40 -6.57 -0.87 10.87
N SER A 41 -7.75 -0.40 11.31
CA SER A 41 -7.86 0.53 12.43
C SER A 41 -7.97 -0.18 13.79
N LEU A 42 -8.27 -1.49 13.80
CA LEU A 42 -8.60 -2.24 15.02
C LEU A 42 -7.66 -3.44 15.25
N CYS A 43 -6.45 -3.40 14.69
CA CYS A 43 -5.47 -4.47 14.74
C CYS A 43 -4.45 -4.25 15.87
N GLY A 44 -3.85 -5.32 16.37
CA GLY A 44 -2.71 -5.22 17.29
C GLY A 44 -1.49 -4.49 16.71
N PHE A 45 -1.36 -4.44 15.38
CA PHE A 45 -0.30 -3.71 14.68
C PHE A 45 -0.69 -2.29 14.29
N THR A 46 -1.86 -1.81 14.66
CA THR A 46 -2.37 -0.48 14.24
C THR A 46 -1.43 0.66 14.65
N ARG A 47 -0.67 0.49 15.73
CA ARG A 47 0.36 1.47 16.13
C ARG A 47 1.41 1.71 15.02
N GLN A 48 1.54 0.81 14.06
CA GLN A 48 2.43 1.00 12.90
C GLN A 48 2.02 2.19 12.04
N TYR A 49 0.80 2.71 12.17
CA TYR A 49 0.42 3.98 11.52
C TYR A 49 1.37 5.12 11.89
N ALA A 50 1.78 5.19 13.17
CA ALA A 50 2.72 6.22 13.60
C ALA A 50 4.07 6.10 12.87
N ALA A 51 4.57 4.87 12.73
CA ALA A 51 5.83 4.62 12.03
C ALA A 51 5.71 4.89 10.52
N LEU A 52 4.55 4.58 9.91
CA LEU A 52 4.29 4.92 8.51
C LEU A 52 4.28 6.44 8.29
N GLN A 53 3.65 7.18 9.20
CA GLN A 53 3.63 8.64 9.11
C GLN A 53 5.04 9.23 9.26
N GLU A 54 5.85 8.66 10.15
CA GLU A 54 7.26 9.04 10.31
C GLU A 54 8.05 8.83 9.01
N VAL A 55 7.90 7.67 8.37
CA VAL A 55 8.56 7.34 7.11
C VAL A 55 8.11 8.31 6.00
N TRP A 56 6.80 8.59 5.93
CA TRP A 56 6.24 9.54 4.99
C TRP A 56 6.85 10.93 5.15
N MET A 57 6.88 11.45 6.36
CA MET A 57 7.44 12.76 6.65
C MET A 57 8.94 12.84 6.32
N ARG A 58 9.67 11.75 6.57
CA ARG A 58 11.11 11.68 6.33
C ARG A 58 11.47 11.67 4.85
N PHE A 59 10.71 10.95 4.02
CA PHE A 59 11.11 10.67 2.65
C PHE A 59 10.24 11.31 1.56
N ARG A 60 9.10 11.90 1.89
CA ARG A 60 8.20 12.46 0.88
C ARG A 60 8.87 13.52 -0.01
N ASP A 61 9.70 14.36 0.56
CA ASP A 61 10.41 15.42 -0.19
C ASP A 61 11.52 14.84 -1.08
N ARG A 62 11.91 13.61 -0.83
CA ARG A 62 12.87 12.88 -1.67
C ARG A 62 12.19 12.00 -2.72
N GLY A 63 10.87 11.97 -2.77
CA GLY A 63 10.10 11.30 -3.80
C GLY A 63 9.34 10.05 -3.36
N LEU A 64 9.51 9.55 -2.13
CA LEU A 64 8.74 8.39 -1.67
C LEU A 64 7.26 8.73 -1.53
N VAL A 65 6.41 7.80 -1.97
CA VAL A 65 4.98 7.80 -1.65
C VAL A 65 4.72 6.68 -0.65
N VAL A 66 4.07 6.99 0.47
CA VAL A 66 3.46 5.99 1.35
C VAL A 66 1.98 5.95 1.01
N LEU A 67 1.46 4.76 0.69
CA LEU A 67 0.06 4.57 0.33
C LEU A 67 -0.58 3.57 1.27
N GLY A 68 -1.57 4.01 2.05
CA GLY A 68 -2.35 3.14 2.92
C GLY A 68 -3.55 2.57 2.17
N VAL A 69 -3.74 1.25 2.26
CA VAL A 69 -4.83 0.54 1.59
C VAL A 69 -5.62 -0.23 2.65
N PRO A 70 -6.71 0.36 3.18
CA PRO A 70 -7.50 -0.31 4.21
C PRO A 70 -8.16 -1.58 3.70
N SER A 71 -8.28 -2.57 4.58
CA SER A 71 -9.01 -3.81 4.30
C SER A 71 -9.53 -4.43 5.60
N ASP A 72 -10.69 -5.07 5.53
CA ASP A 72 -11.24 -5.86 6.63
C ASP A 72 -11.06 -7.37 6.44
N ASP A 73 -10.33 -7.79 5.42
CA ASP A 73 -10.13 -9.20 5.08
C ASP A 73 -9.43 -10.01 6.17
N PHE A 74 -8.67 -9.34 7.03
CA PHE A 74 -7.90 -10.00 8.08
C PHE A 74 -8.55 -9.75 9.44
N GLY A 75 -9.46 -10.64 9.81
CA GLY A 75 -10.12 -10.61 11.11
C GLY A 75 -11.20 -9.56 11.25
N GLY A 76 -11.63 -8.92 10.16
CA GLY A 76 -12.64 -7.87 10.22
C GLY A 76 -12.23 -6.68 11.08
N GLN A 77 -10.96 -6.29 11.05
CA GLN A 77 -10.37 -5.30 11.96
C GLN A 77 -10.34 -3.87 11.38
N GLU A 78 -11.19 -3.59 10.41
CA GLU A 78 -11.33 -2.24 9.84
C GLU A 78 -12.75 -1.73 10.01
N TYR A 79 -12.92 -0.40 10.04
CA TYR A 79 -14.23 0.23 10.08
C TYR A 79 -14.97 0.07 8.74
N ASP A 80 -16.30 0.20 8.77
CA ASP A 80 -17.16 -0.05 7.63
C ASP A 80 -17.19 1.10 6.62
N THR A 81 -16.86 2.33 7.02
CA THR A 81 -16.95 3.49 6.14
C THR A 81 -15.62 4.21 5.99
N SER A 82 -15.42 4.84 4.83
CA SER A 82 -14.23 5.66 4.56
C SER A 82 -14.09 6.81 5.55
N GLU A 83 -15.19 7.43 5.94
CA GLU A 83 -15.20 8.54 6.90
C GLU A 83 -14.69 8.10 8.26
N GLN A 84 -15.11 6.91 8.72
CA GLN A 84 -14.64 6.36 10.00
C GLN A 84 -13.15 6.04 9.95
N ILE A 85 -12.67 5.44 8.86
CA ILE A 85 -11.25 5.11 8.67
C ILE A 85 -10.42 6.37 8.67
N LYS A 86 -10.81 7.36 7.87
CA LYS A 86 -10.09 8.62 7.74
C LYS A 86 -10.03 9.37 9.09
N SER A 87 -11.16 9.47 9.76
CA SER A 87 -11.23 10.14 11.06
C SER A 87 -10.34 9.45 12.10
N PHE A 88 -10.37 8.11 12.14
CA PHE A 88 -9.50 7.36 13.04
C PHE A 88 -8.03 7.67 12.80
N CYS A 89 -7.60 7.64 11.54
CA CYS A 89 -6.20 7.86 11.17
C CYS A 89 -5.75 9.29 11.50
N GLU A 90 -6.58 10.29 11.17
CA GLU A 90 -6.25 11.69 11.43
C GLU A 90 -6.21 12.00 12.93
N VAL A 91 -7.24 11.58 13.68
CA VAL A 91 -7.38 11.92 15.10
C VAL A 91 -6.33 11.22 15.95
N ASN A 92 -6.05 9.94 15.68
CA ASN A 92 -5.16 9.14 16.54
C ASN A 92 -3.69 9.20 16.12
N TYR A 93 -3.38 9.44 14.83
CA TYR A 93 -2.01 9.34 14.32
C TYR A 93 -1.58 10.53 13.45
N GLY A 94 -2.47 11.48 13.20
CA GLY A 94 -2.15 12.64 12.35
C GLY A 94 -1.76 12.26 10.93
N ILE A 95 -2.37 11.20 10.39
CA ILE A 95 -2.04 10.66 9.06
C ILE A 95 -2.38 11.67 7.98
N ASP A 96 -1.39 11.97 7.12
CA ASP A 96 -1.60 12.80 5.93
C ASP A 96 -1.00 12.20 4.66
N PHE A 97 -0.48 10.97 4.72
CA PHE A 97 -0.13 10.27 3.48
C PHE A 97 -1.39 9.79 2.75
N PRO A 98 -1.31 9.58 1.41
CA PRO A 98 -2.47 9.14 0.64
C PRO A 98 -3.00 7.79 1.11
N MET A 99 -4.32 7.65 1.10
CA MET A 99 -5.02 6.41 1.42
C MET A 99 -6.10 6.13 0.39
N THR A 100 -6.39 4.84 0.20
CA THR A 100 -7.48 4.40 -0.67
C THR A 100 -8.74 4.12 0.13
N GLU A 101 -9.87 3.94 -0.55
CA GLU A 101 -11.02 3.26 0.04
C GLU A 101 -10.65 1.80 0.36
N ALA A 102 -11.38 1.19 1.29
CA ALA A 102 -11.14 -0.21 1.67
C ALA A 102 -11.36 -1.15 0.48
N VAL A 103 -10.51 -2.17 0.36
CA VAL A 103 -10.56 -3.16 -0.72
C VAL A 103 -10.46 -4.58 -0.16
N GLY A 104 -10.88 -5.55 -0.98
CA GLY A 104 -10.58 -6.96 -0.75
C GLY A 104 -9.15 -7.29 -1.20
N ILE A 105 -8.51 -8.20 -0.48
CA ILE A 105 -7.12 -8.64 -0.75
C ILE A 105 -7.07 -10.10 -1.15
N ARG A 106 -7.99 -10.91 -0.62
CA ARG A 106 -8.02 -12.37 -0.82
C ARG A 106 -9.19 -12.81 -1.67
N GLY A 107 -8.99 -13.90 -2.39
CA GLY A 107 -10.05 -14.57 -3.16
C GLY A 107 -10.34 -13.89 -4.48
N ASP A 108 -11.45 -14.32 -5.10
CA ASP A 108 -11.83 -13.89 -6.44
C ASP A 108 -12.30 -12.43 -6.48
N ASP A 109 -12.75 -11.90 -5.35
CA ASP A 109 -13.21 -10.51 -5.22
C ASP A 109 -12.09 -9.54 -4.81
N ALA A 110 -10.85 -10.01 -4.77
CA ALA A 110 -9.71 -9.16 -4.45
C ALA A 110 -9.57 -8.05 -5.50
N HIS A 111 -9.12 -6.88 -5.05
CA HIS A 111 -8.78 -5.79 -5.95
C HIS A 111 -7.76 -6.28 -7.01
N PRO A 112 -7.87 -5.85 -8.27
CA PRO A 112 -6.98 -6.31 -9.35
C PRO A 112 -5.49 -6.19 -9.03
N TYR A 113 -5.07 -5.17 -8.30
CA TYR A 113 -3.69 -5.04 -7.83
C TYR A 113 -3.24 -6.29 -7.04
N TYR A 114 -4.07 -6.75 -6.08
CA TYR A 114 -3.72 -7.91 -5.26
C TYR A 114 -3.84 -9.23 -6.04
N GLN A 115 -4.69 -9.31 -7.05
CA GLN A 115 -4.71 -10.43 -7.97
C GLN A 115 -3.39 -10.52 -8.74
N TRP A 116 -2.90 -9.37 -9.20
CA TRP A 116 -1.59 -9.28 -9.85
C TRP A 116 -0.45 -9.67 -8.91
N VAL A 117 -0.48 -9.21 -7.66
CA VAL A 117 0.53 -9.59 -6.64
C VAL A 117 0.57 -11.11 -6.46
N ALA A 118 -0.59 -11.78 -6.42
CA ALA A 118 -0.67 -13.24 -6.31
C ALA A 118 0.05 -13.92 -7.47
N GLN A 119 -0.01 -13.36 -8.67
CA GLN A 119 0.69 -13.87 -9.85
C GLN A 119 2.20 -13.64 -9.78
N GLN A 120 2.65 -12.62 -9.04
CA GLN A 120 4.08 -12.36 -8.81
C GLN A 120 4.69 -13.35 -7.82
N GLY A 121 3.89 -14.01 -7.01
CA GLY A 121 4.31 -14.98 -6.02
C GLY A 121 3.44 -14.93 -4.77
N MET A 122 2.98 -16.08 -4.32
CA MET A 122 2.07 -16.17 -3.17
C MET A 122 2.69 -15.61 -1.88
N MET A 123 4.02 -15.66 -1.75
CA MET A 123 4.71 -15.09 -0.59
C MET A 123 4.60 -13.57 -0.50
N LYS A 124 4.33 -12.92 -1.63
CA LYS A 124 4.18 -11.46 -1.69
C LYS A 124 2.80 -10.99 -1.27
N LEU A 125 1.78 -11.88 -1.28
CA LEU A 125 0.45 -11.54 -0.80
C LEU A 125 0.45 -11.31 0.70
N PRO A 126 -0.29 -10.29 1.17
CA PRO A 126 -0.47 -10.10 2.60
C PRO A 126 -1.08 -11.33 3.26
N ARG A 127 -0.54 -11.71 4.42
CA ARG A 127 -1.09 -12.76 5.29
C ARG A 127 -1.82 -12.17 6.49
N TRP A 128 -1.59 -10.89 6.75
CA TRP A 128 -2.23 -10.14 7.81
C TRP A 128 -2.16 -8.64 7.52
N ASN A 129 -2.73 -7.84 8.39
CA ASN A 129 -2.70 -6.38 8.30
C ASN A 129 -1.26 -5.85 8.40
N PHE A 130 -1.00 -4.71 7.79
CA PHE A 130 0.32 -4.03 7.79
C PHE A 130 1.46 -4.81 7.13
N HIS A 131 1.12 -5.64 6.15
CA HIS A 131 2.09 -6.19 5.21
C HIS A 131 2.48 -5.10 4.21
N LYS A 132 3.77 -5.01 3.87
CA LYS A 132 4.29 -3.91 3.07
C LYS A 132 4.78 -4.42 1.72
N HIS A 133 4.44 -3.67 0.68
CA HIS A 133 5.01 -3.84 -0.67
C HIS A 133 5.86 -2.62 -0.99
N LEU A 134 7.06 -2.83 -1.54
CA LEU A 134 7.90 -1.76 -2.05
C LEU A 134 7.93 -1.84 -3.57
N ILE A 135 7.47 -0.76 -4.22
CA ILE A 135 7.33 -0.64 -5.66
C ILE A 135 8.30 0.43 -6.11
N ASP A 136 9.11 0.13 -7.16
CA ASP A 136 10.04 1.11 -7.69
C ASP A 136 9.35 2.15 -8.59
N GLY A 137 10.11 3.13 -9.07
CA GLY A 137 9.57 4.19 -9.91
C GLY A 137 9.05 3.73 -11.26
N ASP A 138 9.42 2.52 -11.71
CA ASP A 138 8.93 1.91 -12.94
C ASP A 138 7.71 1.02 -12.75
N GLY A 139 7.23 0.88 -11.51
CA GLY A 139 6.05 0.07 -11.20
C GLY A 139 6.35 -1.39 -10.88
N ASN A 140 7.60 -1.75 -10.69
CA ASN A 140 7.98 -3.12 -10.34
C ASN A 140 7.87 -3.34 -8.84
N LEU A 141 7.27 -4.47 -8.43
CA LEU A 141 7.24 -4.90 -7.03
C LEU A 141 8.62 -5.51 -6.70
N VAL A 142 9.47 -4.73 -6.07
CA VAL A 142 10.89 -5.10 -5.87
C VAL A 142 11.18 -5.71 -4.51
N ASP A 143 10.31 -5.49 -3.51
CA ASP A 143 10.49 -6.07 -2.18
C ASP A 143 9.17 -6.11 -1.43
N TRP A 144 9.13 -6.88 -0.35
CA TRP A 144 7.98 -6.95 0.55
C TRP A 144 8.47 -7.19 1.97
N PHE A 145 7.66 -6.76 2.93
CA PHE A 145 7.99 -6.93 4.36
C PHE A 145 6.75 -7.42 5.10
N ALA A 146 6.95 -8.39 5.98
CA ALA A 146 5.86 -8.99 6.74
C ALA A 146 5.20 -7.98 7.70
N SER A 147 4.01 -8.33 8.15
CA SER A 147 3.23 -7.52 9.11
C SER A 147 4.03 -7.15 10.36
N THR A 148 4.85 -8.08 10.85
CA THR A 148 5.64 -7.89 12.06
C THR A 148 6.85 -6.97 11.89
N THR A 149 7.24 -6.66 10.65
CA THR A 149 8.38 -5.77 10.38
C THR A 149 7.93 -4.32 10.47
N PRO A 150 8.41 -3.53 11.45
CA PRO A 150 8.02 -2.12 11.52
C PRO A 150 8.45 -1.36 10.27
N PRO A 151 7.62 -0.45 9.75
CA PRO A 151 7.95 0.28 8.53
C PRO A 151 9.17 1.21 8.66
N ASN A 152 9.52 1.61 9.87
CA ASN A 152 10.69 2.42 10.15
C ASN A 152 11.90 1.60 10.60
N SER A 153 11.86 0.27 10.44
CA SER A 153 13.02 -0.58 10.78
C SER A 153 14.20 -0.31 9.84
N PRO A 154 15.44 -0.58 10.28
CA PRO A 154 16.62 -0.38 9.41
C PRO A 154 16.53 -1.11 8.07
N LYS A 155 15.93 -2.29 8.05
CA LYS A 155 15.74 -3.09 6.84
C LYS A 155 14.89 -2.35 5.82
N VAL A 156 13.75 -1.79 6.24
CA VAL A 156 12.83 -1.07 5.37
C VAL A 156 13.45 0.26 4.92
N ILE A 157 14.04 0.99 5.86
CA ILE A 157 14.68 2.28 5.56
C ILE A 157 15.77 2.11 4.50
N ARG A 158 16.61 1.08 4.64
CA ARG A 158 17.67 0.79 3.67
C ARG A 158 17.11 0.50 2.28
N ALA A 159 16.06 -0.31 2.20
CA ALA A 159 15.43 -0.65 0.92
C ALA A 159 14.85 0.60 0.25
N ILE A 160 14.22 1.50 1.03
CA ILE A 160 13.69 2.77 0.53
C ILE A 160 14.84 3.65 0.01
N GLU A 161 15.89 3.81 0.79
CA GLU A 161 17.03 4.66 0.40
C GLU A 161 17.70 4.17 -0.86
N ASP A 162 17.80 2.85 -1.06
CA ASP A 162 18.36 2.28 -2.27
C ASP A 162 17.58 2.69 -3.53
N LEU A 163 16.25 2.86 -3.43
CA LEU A 163 15.42 3.31 -4.54
C LEU A 163 15.43 4.83 -4.75
N LEU A 164 15.87 5.60 -3.75
CA LEU A 164 15.87 7.07 -3.80
C LEU A 164 17.23 7.65 -4.25
N ARG A 165 18.17 6.81 -4.58
CA ARG A 165 19.48 7.25 -5.07
C ARG A 165 19.43 7.82 -6.47
#